data_61dac6c17ab6d2ec9e3be57134c508eb
#
_entry.id   61dac6c17ab6d2ec9e3be57134c508eb
#
_cell.length_a   1.000
_cell.length_b   1.000
_cell.length_c   1.000
_cell.angle_alpha   90.00
_cell.angle_beta   90.00
_cell.angle_gamma   90.00
#
_symmetry.space_group_name_H-M   'P 1'
#
loop_
_entity.id
_entity.type
_entity.pdbx_description
1 polymer ?
#
loop_
_entity_poly.entity_id
_entity_poly.type
_entity_poly.pdbx_seq_one_letter_code
_entity_poly.pdbx_strand_id
1 'polypeptide(L)'
;INSPLPFQDGDVISINPDGSCSVVWEKNSCHNAFYVTDLCNSKCIMCPQIDGRQSRYDECLKILGCIDLRNDQNIGITGGEPTIEPEKLLKLLSKIAKKSPNQKVHILTNGRNFEDINLVKNLSKIEHLDISYGIPLYSDLAEEHDFITGVKGSFQQTIKGLYNLAQYKQKIEIRIVILKQNYRKLKDIAEYIYRNLPFVTHIALMGMEYHGRAETNYEDINIDPYDCLLYTSDAADD
;
A
#
# COMPACT_ATOMS: atom_id res chain seq x y z
N ILE A 1 -29.34 15.52 24.76
CA ILE A 1 -29.22 14.70 23.51
C ILE A 1 -27.90 13.97 23.62
N ASN A 2 -27.94 12.71 24.13
CA ASN A 2 -26.79 11.85 24.18
C ASN A 2 -26.61 11.24 22.79
N SER A 3 -25.84 11.87 21.91
CA SER A 3 -25.30 11.16 20.77
C SER A 3 -24.32 10.10 21.30
N PRO A 4 -24.40 8.85 20.87
CA PRO A 4 -23.42 7.85 21.28
C PRO A 4 -22.03 8.35 20.90
N LEU A 5 -21.04 8.11 21.76
CA LEU A 5 -19.65 8.43 21.48
C LEU A 5 -19.25 7.70 20.18
N PRO A 6 -18.47 8.33 19.30
CA PRO A 6 -18.06 7.73 18.02
C PRO A 6 -17.03 6.60 18.18
N PHE A 7 -16.80 6.09 19.39
CA PHE A 7 -15.84 5.03 19.70
C PHE A 7 -16.40 4.07 20.74
N GLN A 8 -15.87 2.86 20.76
CA GLN A 8 -16.31 1.74 21.59
C GLN A 8 -15.22 1.37 22.62
N ASP A 9 -15.62 0.58 23.62
CA ASP A 9 -14.65 0.06 24.59
C ASP A 9 -13.62 -0.87 23.92
N GLY A 10 -12.34 -0.49 24.08
CA GLY A 10 -11.18 -1.16 23.48
C GLY A 10 -10.67 -0.54 22.18
N ASP A 11 -11.33 0.50 21.66
CA ASP A 11 -10.75 1.32 20.60
C ASP A 11 -9.60 2.18 21.16
N VAL A 12 -8.61 2.47 20.32
CA VAL A 12 -7.55 3.43 20.65
C VAL A 12 -7.87 4.76 20.02
N ILE A 13 -7.93 5.80 20.84
CA ILE A 13 -8.20 7.17 20.41
C ILE A 13 -6.97 8.06 20.56
N SER A 14 -6.81 8.98 19.63
CA SER A 14 -5.90 10.12 19.76
C SER A 14 -6.67 11.33 20.27
N ILE A 15 -6.13 12.02 21.25
CA ILE A 15 -6.70 13.27 21.78
C ILE A 15 -5.73 14.40 21.42
N ASN A 16 -6.20 15.35 20.65
CA ASN A 16 -5.43 16.53 20.26
C ASN A 16 -5.45 17.61 21.35
N PRO A 17 -4.49 18.55 21.34
CA PRO A 17 -4.46 19.66 22.32
C PRO A 17 -5.70 20.56 22.33
N ASP A 18 -6.44 20.62 21.24
CA ASP A 18 -7.71 21.36 21.12
C ASP A 18 -8.92 20.59 21.69
N GLY A 19 -8.70 19.36 22.20
CA GLY A 19 -9.73 18.47 22.72
C GLY A 19 -10.45 17.63 21.68
N SER A 20 -10.12 17.75 20.38
CA SER A 20 -10.67 16.88 19.36
C SER A 20 -10.12 15.46 19.50
N CYS A 21 -10.98 14.46 19.23
CA CYS A 21 -10.64 13.04 19.34
C CYS A 21 -10.82 12.36 18.00
N SER A 22 -9.92 11.45 17.67
CA SER A 22 -10.03 10.56 16.50
C SER A 22 -9.70 9.12 16.88
N VAL A 23 -10.43 8.16 16.30
CA VAL A 23 -10.12 6.75 16.44
C VAL A 23 -8.92 6.44 15.55
N VAL A 24 -7.85 5.91 16.13
CA VAL A 24 -6.62 5.52 15.42
C VAL A 24 -6.49 4.01 15.30
N TRP A 25 -7.31 3.27 16.04
CA TRP A 25 -7.43 1.82 15.95
C TRP A 25 -8.79 1.37 16.45
N GLU A 26 -9.52 0.65 15.63
CA GLU A 26 -10.82 0.08 15.98
C GLU A 26 -10.67 -1.39 16.38
N LYS A 27 -11.03 -1.74 17.61
CA LYS A 27 -10.89 -3.11 18.15
C LYS A 27 -11.59 -4.16 17.29
N ASN A 28 -12.77 -3.84 16.78
CA ASN A 28 -13.62 -4.78 16.04
C ASN A 28 -13.47 -4.68 14.52
N SER A 29 -12.65 -3.76 14.00
CA SER A 29 -12.37 -3.67 12.57
C SER A 29 -11.45 -4.80 12.13
N CYS A 30 -11.74 -5.39 10.97
CA CYS A 30 -10.86 -6.35 10.32
C CYS A 30 -9.80 -5.70 9.42
N HIS A 31 -9.82 -4.36 9.29
CA HIS A 31 -9.06 -3.60 8.31
C HIS A 31 -8.30 -2.39 8.91
N ASN A 32 -7.74 -2.57 10.09
CA ASN A 32 -6.90 -1.54 10.67
C ASN A 32 -5.56 -1.40 9.92
N ALA A 33 -5.07 -0.18 9.83
CA ALA A 33 -3.77 0.09 9.20
C ALA A 33 -2.92 1.05 10.04
N PHE A 34 -1.61 0.78 10.07
CA PHE A 34 -0.62 1.73 10.55
C PHE A 34 -0.21 2.66 9.41
N TYR A 35 -0.47 3.94 9.56
CA TYR A 35 0.04 5.00 8.69
C TYR A 35 1.41 5.44 9.22
N VAL A 36 2.48 4.88 8.63
CA VAL A 36 3.83 4.92 9.25
C VAL A 36 4.67 6.13 8.88
N THR A 37 4.36 6.80 7.76
CA THR A 37 5.17 7.93 7.30
C THR A 37 4.45 8.75 6.23
N ASP A 38 4.73 10.06 6.21
CA ASP A 38 4.33 10.95 5.11
C ASP A 38 5.41 10.97 3.99
N LEU A 39 6.61 10.47 4.29
CA LEU A 39 7.73 10.47 3.33
C LEU A 39 7.46 9.54 2.16
N CYS A 40 7.74 10.01 0.94
CA CYS A 40 7.65 9.19 -0.27
C CYS A 40 8.75 9.56 -1.27
N ASN A 41 9.28 8.56 -1.96
CA ASN A 41 10.24 8.72 -3.06
C ASN A 41 9.56 8.78 -4.46
N SER A 42 8.22 8.81 -4.52
CA SER A 42 7.41 8.96 -5.74
C SER A 42 6.48 10.17 -5.65
N LYS A 43 6.00 10.63 -6.81
CA LYS A 43 5.08 11.77 -6.94
C LYS A 43 3.90 11.39 -7.84
N CYS A 44 3.25 10.27 -7.53
CA CYS A 44 2.16 9.73 -8.35
C CYS A 44 1.07 10.77 -8.60
N ILE A 45 0.63 10.89 -9.85
CA ILE A 45 -0.34 11.92 -10.28
C ILE A 45 -1.71 11.78 -9.63
N MET A 46 -2.07 10.56 -9.16
CA MET A 46 -3.33 10.25 -8.51
C MET A 46 -3.21 10.02 -6.99
N CYS A 47 -2.06 10.35 -6.38
CA CYS A 47 -1.84 10.04 -4.96
C CYS A 47 -2.87 10.75 -4.08
N PRO A 48 -3.66 10.03 -3.25
CA PRO A 48 -4.63 10.64 -2.36
C PRO A 48 -3.98 11.26 -1.12
N GLN A 49 -2.71 10.97 -0.87
CA GLN A 49 -2.01 11.44 0.32
C GLN A 49 -1.42 12.83 0.11
N ILE A 50 -1.46 13.64 1.16
CA ILE A 50 -0.86 14.96 1.18
C ILE A 50 0.65 14.82 1.35
N ASP A 51 1.42 15.60 0.61
CA ASP A 51 2.87 15.65 0.76
C ASP A 51 3.22 16.08 2.19
N GLY A 52 3.94 15.24 2.91
CA GLY A 52 4.39 15.47 4.26
C GLY A 52 5.85 15.09 4.47
N ARG A 53 6.37 15.35 5.66
CA ARG A 53 7.77 15.07 6.01
C ARG A 53 7.92 14.37 7.35
N GLN A 54 6.84 13.81 7.89
CA GLN A 54 6.87 13.21 9.22
C GLN A 54 7.00 11.70 9.13
N SER A 55 7.90 11.16 9.92
CA SER A 55 7.93 9.75 10.27
C SER A 55 6.98 9.51 11.44
N ARG A 56 6.07 8.56 11.30
CA ARG A 56 5.07 8.21 12.33
C ARG A 56 5.31 6.84 12.97
N TYR A 57 6.46 6.23 12.70
CA TYR A 57 6.78 4.90 13.24
C TYR A 57 6.74 4.84 14.77
N ASP A 58 7.21 5.88 15.45
CA ASP A 58 7.20 5.92 16.92
C ASP A 58 5.77 6.04 17.47
N GLU A 59 4.88 6.75 16.78
CA GLU A 59 3.47 6.81 17.07
C GLU A 59 2.79 5.45 16.87
N CYS A 60 3.04 4.80 15.73
CA CYS A 60 2.55 3.44 15.44
C CYS A 60 3.03 2.42 16.50
N LEU A 61 4.26 2.55 16.99
CA LEU A 61 4.76 1.70 18.07
C LEU A 61 4.05 1.94 19.41
N LYS A 62 3.63 3.17 19.70
CA LYS A 62 2.79 3.48 20.87
C LYS A 62 1.41 2.87 20.73
N ILE A 63 0.76 3.04 19.57
CA ILE A 63 -0.53 2.41 19.26
C ILE A 63 -0.43 0.90 19.42
N LEU A 64 0.60 0.27 18.83
CA LEU A 64 0.85 -1.17 18.97
C LEU A 64 0.98 -1.61 20.43
N GLY A 65 1.50 -0.74 21.32
CA GLY A 65 1.58 -0.99 22.75
C GLY A 65 0.21 -1.04 23.44
N CYS A 66 -0.77 -0.31 22.93
CA CYS A 66 -2.10 -0.15 23.52
C CYS A 66 -3.16 -1.16 23.02
N ILE A 67 -2.92 -1.83 21.90
CA ILE A 67 -3.90 -2.72 21.25
C ILE A 67 -3.64 -4.18 21.56
N ASP A 68 -4.70 -4.99 21.50
CA ASP A 68 -4.60 -6.44 21.44
C ASP A 68 -4.84 -6.90 20.01
N LEU A 69 -3.82 -7.51 19.40
CA LEU A 69 -3.89 -8.03 18.04
C LEU A 69 -4.63 -9.36 18.01
N ARG A 70 -5.43 -9.55 16.98
CA ARG A 70 -6.18 -10.79 16.74
C ARG A 70 -5.73 -11.39 15.40
N ASN A 71 -5.50 -12.70 15.39
CA ASN A 71 -5.02 -13.40 14.18
C ASN A 71 -6.05 -13.46 13.03
N ASP A 72 -7.33 -13.17 13.31
CA ASP A 72 -8.38 -13.08 12.30
C ASP A 72 -8.44 -11.69 11.61
N GLN A 73 -7.65 -10.72 12.07
CA GLN A 73 -7.53 -9.39 11.48
C GLN A 73 -6.35 -9.33 10.51
N ASN A 74 -6.52 -8.55 9.42
CA ASN A 74 -5.41 -8.12 8.58
C ASN A 74 -4.91 -6.76 9.06
N ILE A 75 -3.61 -6.61 9.21
CA ILE A 75 -2.99 -5.34 9.55
C ILE A 75 -2.41 -4.72 8.29
N GLY A 76 -2.91 -3.56 7.91
CA GLY A 76 -2.30 -2.73 6.87
C GLY A 76 -1.07 -1.99 7.40
N ILE A 77 -0.03 -1.87 6.59
CA ILE A 77 1.04 -0.89 6.77
C ILE A 77 1.06 -0.03 5.53
N THR A 78 0.84 1.25 5.71
CA THR A 78 0.72 2.23 4.62
C THR A 78 1.38 3.55 5.02
N GLY A 79 1.37 4.49 4.11
CA GLY A 79 1.91 5.83 4.30
C GLY A 79 2.30 6.41 2.94
N GLY A 80 3.25 7.33 2.92
CA GLY A 80 3.91 7.72 1.68
C GLY A 80 4.61 6.51 1.07
N GLU A 81 5.78 6.15 1.61
CA GLU A 81 6.48 4.92 1.26
C GLU A 81 7.11 4.30 2.52
N PRO A 82 6.54 3.20 3.03
CA PRO A 82 7.03 2.58 4.27
C PRO A 82 8.50 2.16 4.25
N THR A 83 9.04 1.80 3.08
CA THR A 83 10.41 1.30 2.96
C THR A 83 11.48 2.41 2.92
N ILE A 84 11.10 3.70 2.99
CA ILE A 84 12.09 4.81 3.10
C ILE A 84 12.89 4.73 4.40
N GLU A 85 12.26 4.24 5.45
CA GLU A 85 12.88 4.07 6.76
C GLU A 85 12.95 2.57 7.12
N PRO A 86 13.80 1.78 6.42
CA PRO A 86 13.77 0.32 6.48
C PRO A 86 14.00 -0.23 7.89
N GLU A 87 14.88 0.36 8.68
CA GLU A 87 15.16 -0.06 10.05
C GLU A 87 13.94 0.12 10.97
N LYS A 88 13.17 1.19 10.75
CA LYS A 88 11.94 1.43 11.51
C LYS A 88 10.83 0.46 11.12
N LEU A 89 10.71 0.16 9.81
CA LEU A 89 9.79 -0.86 9.31
C LEU A 89 10.10 -2.24 9.91
N LEU A 90 11.38 -2.67 9.85
CA LEU A 90 11.84 -3.93 10.45
C LEU A 90 11.54 -3.99 11.94
N LYS A 91 11.76 -2.90 12.68
CA LYS A 91 11.46 -2.80 14.11
C LYS A 91 9.95 -2.96 14.38
N LEU A 92 9.09 -2.30 13.61
CA LEU A 92 7.64 -2.40 13.75
C LEU A 92 7.17 -3.83 13.49
N LEU A 93 7.59 -4.44 12.37
CA LEU A 93 7.24 -5.81 12.00
C LEU A 93 7.71 -6.82 13.05
N SER A 94 8.94 -6.68 13.56
CA SER A 94 9.47 -7.55 14.63
C SER A 94 8.67 -7.44 15.92
N LYS A 95 8.13 -6.26 16.22
CA LYS A 95 7.28 -6.07 17.39
C LYS A 95 5.88 -6.66 17.19
N ILE A 96 5.32 -6.55 15.98
CA ILE A 96 4.06 -7.21 15.62
C ILE A 96 4.22 -8.73 15.74
N ALA A 97 5.29 -9.31 15.18
CA ALA A 97 5.58 -10.75 15.24
C ALA A 97 5.67 -11.27 16.69
N LYS A 98 6.31 -10.50 17.57
CA LYS A 98 6.42 -10.86 19.00
C LYS A 98 5.08 -10.77 19.73
N LYS A 99 4.24 -9.82 19.37
CA LYS A 99 2.94 -9.59 20.02
C LYS A 99 1.87 -10.56 19.56
N SER A 100 1.85 -10.87 18.26
CA SER A 100 0.88 -11.77 17.63
C SER A 100 1.56 -12.63 16.57
N PRO A 101 2.08 -13.80 16.94
CA PRO A 101 2.62 -14.76 15.99
C PRO A 101 1.58 -15.19 14.95
N ASN A 102 2.01 -15.34 13.69
CA ASN A 102 1.17 -15.66 12.52
C ASN A 102 0.19 -14.55 12.11
N GLN A 103 0.40 -13.32 12.59
CA GLN A 103 -0.39 -12.18 12.17
C GLN A 103 -0.25 -11.94 10.66
N LYS A 104 -1.37 -11.71 9.99
CA LYS A 104 -1.39 -11.28 8.59
C LYS A 104 -1.08 -9.79 8.50
N VAL A 105 -0.10 -9.44 7.69
CA VAL A 105 0.34 -8.06 7.47
C VAL A 105 0.36 -7.77 5.98
N HIS A 106 -0.33 -6.71 5.56
CA HIS A 106 -0.33 -6.25 4.18
C HIS A 106 0.39 -4.91 4.08
N ILE A 107 1.54 -4.89 3.40
CA ILE A 107 2.37 -3.69 3.23
C ILE A 107 2.07 -3.07 1.89
N LEU A 108 1.52 -1.86 1.89
CA LEU A 108 1.33 -1.04 0.70
C LEU A 108 2.59 -0.21 0.45
N THR A 109 3.27 -0.50 -0.65
CA THR A 109 4.57 0.10 -1.00
C THR A 109 4.68 0.28 -2.50
N ASN A 110 5.41 1.29 -2.96
CA ASN A 110 5.68 1.46 -4.38
C ASN A 110 6.69 0.43 -4.96
N GLY A 111 7.29 -0.38 -4.11
CA GLY A 111 8.16 -1.50 -4.50
C GLY A 111 9.57 -1.12 -4.95
N ARG A 112 9.86 0.16 -5.13
CA ARG A 112 11.12 0.63 -5.74
C ARG A 112 12.36 0.34 -4.89
N ASN A 113 12.24 0.51 -3.56
CA ASN A 113 13.37 0.26 -2.67
C ASN A 113 13.75 -1.22 -2.55
N PHE A 114 12.89 -2.13 -3.02
CA PHE A 114 13.21 -3.56 -3.10
C PHE A 114 14.20 -3.89 -4.23
N GLU A 115 14.61 -2.93 -5.06
CA GLU A 115 15.77 -3.13 -5.93
C GLU A 115 17.05 -3.42 -5.12
N ASP A 116 17.12 -2.95 -3.86
CA ASP A 116 18.13 -3.39 -2.90
C ASP A 116 17.74 -4.75 -2.31
N ILE A 117 18.42 -5.78 -2.79
CA ILE A 117 18.21 -7.16 -2.34
C ILE A 117 18.47 -7.37 -0.83
N ASN A 118 19.31 -6.53 -0.21
CA ASN A 118 19.59 -6.63 1.22
C ASN A 118 18.36 -6.25 2.06
N LEU A 119 17.60 -5.26 1.62
CA LEU A 119 16.33 -4.92 2.26
C LEU A 119 15.37 -6.11 2.21
N VAL A 120 15.18 -6.73 1.03
CA VAL A 120 14.32 -7.90 0.86
C VAL A 120 14.80 -9.07 1.72
N LYS A 121 16.10 -9.35 1.72
CA LYS A 121 16.72 -10.37 2.57
C LYS A 121 16.47 -10.14 4.06
N ASN A 122 16.50 -8.89 4.53
CA ASN A 122 16.24 -8.58 5.93
C ASN A 122 14.77 -8.73 6.28
N LEU A 123 13.85 -8.32 5.40
CA LEU A 123 12.42 -8.53 5.56
C LEU A 123 12.04 -10.02 5.58
N SER A 124 12.66 -10.82 4.70
CA SER A 124 12.41 -12.27 4.62
C SER A 124 12.86 -13.07 5.86
N LYS A 125 13.70 -12.48 6.71
CA LYS A 125 14.11 -13.08 7.99
C LYS A 125 13.12 -12.86 9.14
N ILE A 126 12.08 -12.06 8.90
CA ILE A 126 11.04 -11.86 9.92
C ILE A 126 10.16 -13.11 9.94
N GLU A 127 10.37 -13.93 10.94
CA GLU A 127 9.60 -15.13 11.20
C GLU A 127 8.27 -14.81 11.90
N HIS A 128 7.32 -15.72 11.82
CA HIS A 128 6.02 -15.63 12.51
C HIS A 128 5.14 -14.45 12.06
N LEU A 129 5.28 -14.00 10.82
CA LEU A 129 4.30 -13.13 10.17
C LEU A 129 3.93 -13.69 8.79
N ASP A 130 2.66 -13.52 8.41
CA ASP A 130 2.19 -13.74 7.06
C ASP A 130 2.17 -12.39 6.31
N ILE A 131 3.29 -12.04 5.67
CA ILE A 131 3.45 -10.76 5.00
C ILE A 131 3.10 -10.87 3.53
N SER A 132 2.27 -9.95 3.04
CA SER A 132 2.01 -9.71 1.62
C SER A 132 2.35 -8.27 1.25
N TYR A 133 2.81 -8.06 0.02
CA TYR A 133 3.22 -6.75 -0.49
C TYR A 133 2.29 -6.33 -1.62
N GLY A 134 1.55 -5.24 -1.42
CA GLY A 134 0.73 -4.60 -2.43
C GLY A 134 1.56 -3.55 -3.18
N ILE A 135 1.92 -3.86 -4.43
CA ILE A 135 2.86 -3.07 -5.24
C ILE A 135 2.16 -2.59 -6.51
N PRO A 136 2.21 -1.28 -6.82
CA PRO A 136 1.58 -0.76 -8.02
C PRO A 136 2.37 -1.09 -9.28
N LEU A 137 1.65 -1.44 -10.35
CA LEU A 137 2.16 -1.49 -11.72
C LEU A 137 1.12 -0.83 -12.64
N TYR A 138 1.42 0.36 -13.16
CA TYR A 138 0.44 1.18 -13.84
C TYR A 138 0.43 1.04 -15.37
N SER A 139 1.48 0.45 -15.93
CA SER A 139 1.62 0.15 -17.36
C SER A 139 2.63 -0.96 -17.57
N ASP A 140 2.56 -1.64 -18.71
CA ASP A 140 3.58 -2.53 -19.27
C ASP A 140 4.73 -1.74 -19.93
N LEU A 141 4.53 -0.44 -20.19
CA LEU A 141 5.50 0.47 -20.76
C LEU A 141 6.17 1.34 -19.69
N ALA A 142 7.51 1.35 -19.69
CA ALA A 142 8.31 2.08 -18.71
C ALA A 142 7.99 3.58 -18.70
N GLU A 143 7.84 4.20 -19.86
CA GLU A 143 7.59 5.64 -19.97
C GLU A 143 6.25 6.04 -19.36
N GLU A 144 5.21 5.24 -19.54
CA GLU A 144 3.88 5.50 -18.99
C GLU A 144 3.85 5.29 -17.48
N HIS A 145 4.44 4.19 -17.01
CA HIS A 145 4.55 3.93 -15.57
C HIS A 145 5.33 5.06 -14.88
N ASP A 146 6.45 5.48 -15.44
CA ASP A 146 7.29 6.56 -14.92
C ASP A 146 6.55 7.89 -14.90
N PHE A 147 5.76 8.18 -15.95
CA PHE A 147 4.90 9.35 -16.01
C PHE A 147 3.87 9.34 -14.86
N ILE A 148 3.17 8.22 -14.66
CA ILE A 148 2.15 8.08 -13.62
C ILE A 148 2.75 8.21 -12.22
N THR A 149 3.92 7.62 -11.98
CA THR A 149 4.61 7.69 -10.68
C THR A 149 5.34 9.01 -10.46
N GLY A 150 5.52 9.82 -11.51
CA GLY A 150 6.28 11.07 -11.49
C GLY A 150 7.78 10.87 -11.27
N VAL A 151 8.33 9.69 -11.58
CA VAL A 151 9.75 9.37 -11.39
C VAL A 151 10.30 8.54 -12.54
N LYS A 152 11.28 9.10 -13.25
CA LYS A 152 11.99 8.39 -14.31
C LYS A 152 12.77 7.21 -13.74
N GLY A 153 12.63 6.03 -14.37
CA GLY A 153 13.27 4.79 -13.96
C GLY A 153 12.50 4.01 -12.88
N SER A 154 11.34 4.49 -12.45
CA SER A 154 10.53 3.82 -11.43
C SER A 154 10.04 2.45 -11.89
N PHE A 155 9.71 2.28 -13.17
CA PHE A 155 9.32 1.00 -13.74
C PHE A 155 10.40 -0.05 -13.52
N GLN A 156 11.65 0.22 -13.95
CA GLN A 156 12.76 -0.72 -13.81
C GLN A 156 13.04 -1.05 -12.34
N GLN A 157 12.99 -0.05 -11.46
CA GLN A 157 13.19 -0.26 -10.03
C GLN A 157 12.09 -1.16 -9.44
N THR A 158 10.82 -0.89 -9.78
CA THR A 158 9.69 -1.71 -9.33
C THR A 158 9.78 -3.13 -9.85
N ILE A 159 10.05 -3.34 -11.15
CA ILE A 159 10.20 -4.67 -11.74
C ILE A 159 11.35 -5.44 -11.06
N LYS A 160 12.50 -4.80 -10.88
CA LYS A 160 13.64 -5.41 -10.16
C LYS A 160 13.27 -5.78 -8.72
N GLY A 161 12.52 -4.90 -8.04
CA GLY A 161 12.01 -5.14 -6.69
C GLY A 161 11.09 -6.36 -6.63
N LEU A 162 10.18 -6.51 -7.61
CA LEU A 162 9.28 -7.66 -7.73
C LEU A 162 10.06 -8.98 -7.88
N TYR A 163 11.09 -9.01 -8.75
CA TYR A 163 11.94 -10.21 -8.90
C TYR A 163 12.74 -10.51 -7.63
N ASN A 164 13.25 -9.50 -6.93
CA ASN A 164 13.94 -9.69 -5.66
C ASN A 164 13.01 -10.28 -4.59
N LEU A 165 11.78 -9.78 -4.48
CA LEU A 165 10.76 -10.33 -3.57
C LEU A 165 10.43 -11.78 -3.92
N ALA A 166 10.26 -12.09 -5.21
CA ALA A 166 9.99 -13.45 -5.68
C ALA A 166 11.14 -14.41 -5.37
N GLN A 167 12.41 -13.98 -5.50
CA GLN A 167 13.59 -14.76 -5.15
C GLN A 167 13.55 -15.21 -3.68
N TYR A 168 13.00 -14.38 -2.80
CA TYR A 168 12.83 -14.69 -1.38
C TYR A 168 11.43 -15.23 -1.05
N LYS A 169 10.67 -15.68 -2.07
CA LYS A 169 9.34 -16.31 -1.93
C LYS A 169 8.33 -15.46 -1.15
N GLN A 170 8.42 -14.15 -1.31
CA GLN A 170 7.46 -13.24 -0.70
C GLN A 170 6.14 -13.24 -1.47
N LYS A 171 5.01 -13.02 -0.76
CA LYS A 171 3.68 -12.91 -1.39
C LYS A 171 3.52 -11.52 -2.01
N ILE A 172 3.18 -11.49 -3.29
CA ILE A 172 3.10 -10.25 -4.08
C ILE A 172 1.69 -10.09 -4.64
N GLU A 173 1.09 -8.94 -4.37
CA GLU A 173 -0.11 -8.44 -5.03
C GLU A 173 0.28 -7.28 -5.95
N ILE A 174 -0.15 -7.31 -7.20
CA ILE A 174 -0.07 -6.15 -8.08
C ILE A 174 -1.35 -5.33 -7.93
N ARG A 175 -1.19 -4.01 -7.78
CA ARG A 175 -2.29 -3.04 -7.63
C ARG A 175 -2.28 -2.07 -8.80
N ILE A 176 -3.40 -1.99 -9.51
CA ILE A 176 -3.55 -1.12 -10.68
C ILE A 176 -4.68 -0.15 -10.40
N VAL A 177 -4.33 1.11 -10.15
CA VAL A 177 -5.32 2.19 -10.15
C VAL A 177 -5.63 2.53 -11.61
N ILE A 178 -6.90 2.46 -11.96
CA ILE A 178 -7.37 2.67 -13.33
C ILE A 178 -7.50 4.17 -13.57
N LEU A 179 -6.80 4.67 -14.59
CA LEU A 179 -6.67 6.07 -14.96
C LEU A 179 -6.89 6.25 -16.45
N LYS A 180 -7.12 7.48 -16.89
CA LYS A 180 -7.19 7.85 -18.29
C LYS A 180 -5.98 7.37 -19.12
N GLN A 181 -4.82 7.26 -18.49
CA GLN A 181 -3.56 6.83 -19.11
C GLN A 181 -3.53 5.32 -19.42
N ASN A 182 -4.16 4.50 -18.56
CA ASN A 182 -3.98 3.05 -18.65
C ASN A 182 -5.27 2.23 -18.90
N TYR A 183 -6.48 2.81 -18.77
CA TYR A 183 -7.71 2.03 -18.83
C TYR A 183 -7.90 1.22 -20.12
N ARG A 184 -7.42 1.73 -21.27
CA ARG A 184 -7.49 1.03 -22.56
C ARG A 184 -6.42 -0.03 -22.76
N LYS A 185 -5.45 -0.10 -21.85
CA LYS A 185 -4.29 -1.01 -21.90
C LYS A 185 -4.31 -2.06 -20.78
N LEU A 186 -5.42 -2.20 -20.08
CA LEU A 186 -5.52 -3.15 -18.97
C LEU A 186 -5.24 -4.59 -19.42
N LYS A 187 -5.69 -4.94 -20.64
CA LYS A 187 -5.40 -6.24 -21.26
C LYS A 187 -3.90 -6.43 -21.49
N ASP A 188 -3.22 -5.44 -22.07
CA ASP A 188 -1.77 -5.50 -22.33
C ASP A 188 -0.99 -5.61 -21.01
N ILE A 189 -1.43 -4.89 -19.97
CA ILE A 189 -0.84 -4.96 -18.62
C ILE A 189 -1.06 -6.36 -18.03
N ALA A 190 -2.26 -6.94 -18.16
CA ALA A 190 -2.58 -8.27 -17.67
C ALA A 190 -1.70 -9.33 -18.38
N GLU A 191 -1.58 -9.25 -19.71
CA GLU A 191 -0.71 -10.13 -20.49
C GLU A 191 0.77 -9.98 -20.10
N TYR A 192 1.23 -8.74 -19.87
CA TYR A 192 2.58 -8.47 -19.37
C TYR A 192 2.83 -9.17 -18.03
N ILE A 193 1.90 -9.01 -17.08
CA ILE A 193 2.01 -9.64 -15.75
C ILE A 193 2.03 -11.16 -15.88
N TYR A 194 1.10 -11.73 -16.64
CA TYR A 194 1.02 -13.17 -16.85
C TYR A 194 2.32 -13.77 -17.44
N ARG A 195 2.90 -13.11 -18.44
CA ARG A 195 4.12 -13.60 -19.12
C ARG A 195 5.41 -13.34 -18.33
N ASN A 196 5.51 -12.20 -17.66
CA ASN A 196 6.78 -11.75 -17.08
C ASN A 196 6.83 -11.86 -15.55
N LEU A 197 5.67 -11.91 -14.86
CA LEU A 197 5.59 -11.92 -13.40
C LEU A 197 4.78 -13.11 -12.87
N PRO A 198 5.08 -14.37 -13.30
CA PRO A 198 4.25 -15.54 -12.97
C PRO A 198 4.23 -15.91 -11.46
N PHE A 199 5.01 -15.22 -10.66
CA PHE A 199 5.07 -15.36 -9.22
C PHE A 199 4.10 -14.42 -8.47
N VAL A 200 3.40 -13.55 -9.17
CA VAL A 200 2.34 -12.69 -8.59
C VAL A 200 1.16 -13.57 -8.17
N THR A 201 0.68 -13.37 -6.96
CA THR A 201 -0.39 -14.20 -6.37
C THR A 201 -1.77 -13.57 -6.53
N HIS A 202 -1.84 -12.26 -6.72
CA HIS A 202 -3.10 -11.52 -6.81
C HIS A 202 -2.91 -10.24 -7.62
N ILE A 203 -3.96 -9.85 -8.37
CA ILE A 203 -4.04 -8.57 -9.08
C ILE A 203 -5.31 -7.86 -8.60
N ALA A 204 -5.17 -6.63 -8.13
CA ALA A 204 -6.27 -5.77 -7.72
C ALA A 204 -6.43 -4.62 -8.71
N LEU A 205 -7.52 -4.62 -9.45
CA LEU A 205 -7.96 -3.47 -10.27
C LEU A 205 -8.77 -2.52 -9.38
N MET A 206 -8.39 -1.26 -9.32
CA MET A 206 -8.94 -0.30 -8.36
C MET A 206 -9.45 0.95 -9.05
N GLY A 207 -10.61 1.41 -8.64
CA GLY A 207 -11.07 2.76 -8.95
C GLY A 207 -10.18 3.81 -8.29
N MET A 208 -10.22 5.02 -8.82
CA MET A 208 -9.48 6.16 -8.30
C MET A 208 -10.26 6.85 -7.18
N GLU A 209 -9.56 7.25 -6.11
CA GLU A 209 -10.09 8.12 -5.07
C GLU A 209 -9.73 9.58 -5.40
N TYR A 210 -10.75 10.46 -5.41
CA TYR A 210 -10.58 11.88 -5.79
C TYR A 210 -10.16 12.73 -4.60
N HIS A 211 -8.98 12.47 -4.06
CA HIS A 211 -8.36 13.22 -2.97
C HIS A 211 -6.90 13.54 -3.28
N GLY A 212 -6.37 14.58 -2.67
CA GLY A 212 -4.98 14.98 -2.80
C GLY A 212 -4.60 15.36 -4.23
N ARG A 213 -3.59 14.72 -4.82
CA ARG A 213 -3.17 15.00 -6.19
C ARG A 213 -4.18 14.54 -7.24
N ALA A 214 -4.99 13.53 -6.95
CA ALA A 214 -6.05 13.11 -7.84
C ALA A 214 -7.09 14.21 -8.06
N GLU A 215 -7.41 14.98 -7.03
CA GLU A 215 -8.30 16.13 -7.12
C GLU A 215 -7.69 17.25 -7.97
N THR A 216 -6.40 17.55 -7.75
CA THR A 216 -5.69 18.58 -8.50
C THR A 216 -5.52 18.24 -9.98
N ASN A 217 -5.33 16.96 -10.30
CA ASN A 217 -5.10 16.46 -11.67
C ASN A 217 -6.36 15.86 -12.31
N TYR A 218 -7.53 16.13 -11.76
CA TYR A 218 -8.79 15.46 -12.13
C TYR A 218 -9.03 15.39 -13.64
N GLU A 219 -8.93 16.51 -14.36
CA GLU A 219 -9.16 16.62 -15.79
C GLU A 219 -8.21 15.73 -16.63
N ASP A 220 -7.00 15.52 -16.11
CA ASP A 220 -5.97 14.77 -16.82
C ASP A 220 -6.05 13.26 -16.59
N ILE A 221 -6.62 12.81 -15.46
CA ILE A 221 -6.58 11.41 -15.04
C ILE A 221 -7.96 10.74 -14.94
N ASN A 222 -9.04 11.53 -14.94
CA ASN A 222 -10.39 10.99 -14.80
C ASN A 222 -10.84 10.23 -16.05
N ILE A 223 -11.62 9.18 -15.82
CA ILE A 223 -12.26 8.38 -16.85
C ILE A 223 -13.76 8.26 -16.57
N ASP A 224 -14.55 8.05 -17.61
CA ASP A 224 -15.96 7.72 -17.47
C ASP A 224 -16.08 6.36 -16.73
N PRO A 225 -16.89 6.25 -15.68
CA PRO A 225 -17.09 4.98 -14.98
C PRO A 225 -17.59 3.84 -15.88
N TYR A 226 -18.35 4.15 -16.91
CA TYR A 226 -18.82 3.16 -17.89
C TYR A 226 -17.67 2.61 -18.72
N ASP A 227 -16.80 3.49 -19.25
CA ASP A 227 -15.59 3.08 -19.96
C ASP A 227 -14.67 2.24 -19.06
N CYS A 228 -14.55 2.63 -17.80
CA CYS A 228 -13.80 1.87 -16.81
C CYS A 228 -14.29 0.44 -16.66
N LEU A 229 -15.61 0.23 -16.55
CA LEU A 229 -16.21 -1.09 -16.40
C LEU A 229 -16.00 -1.97 -17.64
N LEU A 230 -16.14 -1.41 -18.84
CA LEU A 230 -15.94 -2.13 -20.11
C LEU A 230 -14.52 -2.74 -20.18
N TYR A 231 -13.51 -1.90 -20.01
CA TYR A 231 -12.11 -2.36 -20.14
C TYR A 231 -11.62 -3.21 -18.95
N THR A 232 -12.26 -3.07 -17.78
CA THR A 232 -11.96 -3.92 -16.62
C THR A 232 -12.49 -5.35 -16.84
N SER A 233 -13.67 -5.49 -17.45
CA SER A 233 -14.23 -6.81 -17.77
C SER A 233 -13.37 -7.55 -18.78
N ASP A 234 -12.95 -6.88 -19.85
CA ASP A 234 -12.07 -7.48 -20.88
C ASP A 234 -10.74 -7.96 -20.28
N ALA A 235 -10.17 -7.21 -19.35
CA ALA A 235 -8.90 -7.58 -18.69
C ALA A 235 -9.04 -8.73 -17.68
N ALA A 236 -10.24 -8.98 -17.15
CA ALA A 236 -10.50 -10.06 -16.21
C ALA A 236 -10.74 -11.41 -16.89
N ASP A 237 -11.09 -11.39 -18.18
CA ASP A 237 -11.36 -12.60 -18.97
C ASP A 237 -10.09 -13.21 -19.60
N ASP A 238 -8.95 -12.52 -19.57
CA ASP A 238 -7.64 -12.96 -20.03
C ASP A 238 -6.77 -13.48 -18.87
#